data_ff8e56c648e8db21d35f8e4dd6812b9c
#
_entry.id   ff8e56c648e8db21d35f8e4dd6812b9c
#
_cell.length_a   1.000
_cell.length_b   1.000
_cell.length_c   1.000
_cell.angle_alpha   90.00
_cell.angle_beta   90.00
_cell.angle_gamma   90.00
#
_symmetry.space_group_name_H-M   'P 1'
#
loop_
_entity.id
_entity.type
_entity.pdbx_description
1 polymer ?
#
loop_
_entity_poly.entity_id
_entity_poly.type
_entity_poly.pdbx_seq_one_letter_code
_entity_poly.pdbx_strand_id
1 'polypeptide(L)' 'MSQITKDTIIAEVLDKAPDAVLLLRSHGMNCLGCAMASGESLGQACAAHGVDADEIVSKLNALVAN' A
#
# COMPACT_ATOMS: atom_id res chain seq x y z
N MET A 1 2.24 -2.51 -17.93
CA MET A 1 2.24 -1.38 -17.04
C MET A 1 1.83 -1.77 -15.64
N SER A 2 2.62 -1.39 -14.69
CA SER A 2 2.36 -1.74 -13.30
C SER A 2 1.45 -0.69 -12.67
N GLN A 3 0.22 -1.06 -12.42
CA GLN A 3 -0.72 -0.18 -11.75
C GLN A 3 -1.14 -0.81 -10.44
N ILE A 4 -1.02 -0.04 -9.37
CA ILE A 4 -1.42 -0.49 -8.05
C ILE A 4 -2.92 -0.27 -7.88
N THR A 5 -3.61 -1.27 -7.35
CA THR A 5 -5.03 -1.18 -7.07
C THR A 5 -5.28 -1.56 -5.62
N LYS A 6 -6.53 -1.45 -5.19
CA LYS A 6 -6.90 -1.86 -3.83
C LYS A 6 -6.72 -3.35 -3.62
N ASP A 7 -6.75 -4.14 -4.69
CA ASP A 7 -6.59 -5.59 -4.60
C ASP A 7 -5.15 -6.04 -4.62
N THR A 8 -4.21 -5.12 -4.89
CA THR A 8 -2.79 -5.46 -4.91
C THR A 8 -2.32 -5.80 -3.50
N ILE A 9 -1.62 -6.91 -3.38
CA ILE A 9 -1.11 -7.36 -2.08
C ILE A 9 0.01 -6.42 -1.61
N ILE A 10 0.04 -6.14 -0.32
CA ILE A 10 1.02 -5.20 0.26
C ILE A 10 2.45 -5.57 -0.11
N ALA A 11 2.79 -6.86 -0.04
CA ALA A 11 4.13 -7.30 -0.39
C ALA A 11 4.49 -6.91 -1.82
N GLU A 12 3.51 -7.02 -2.73
CA GLU A 12 3.71 -6.65 -4.13
C GLU A 12 3.84 -5.15 -4.31
N VAL A 13 3.07 -4.40 -3.53
CA VAL A 13 3.17 -2.93 -3.55
C VAL A 13 4.57 -2.48 -3.18
N LEU A 14 5.13 -3.06 -2.13
CA LEU A 14 6.47 -2.70 -1.67
C LEU A 14 7.55 -3.15 -2.64
N ASP A 15 7.30 -4.24 -3.36
CA ASP A 15 8.22 -4.71 -4.38
C ASP A 15 8.29 -3.74 -5.56
N LYS A 16 7.13 -3.22 -5.97
CA LYS A 16 7.05 -2.29 -7.09
C LYS A 16 7.46 -0.88 -6.73
N ALA A 17 7.21 -0.49 -5.49
CA ALA A 17 7.47 0.87 -5.03
C ALA A 17 8.02 0.82 -3.61
N PRO A 18 9.34 0.63 -3.45
CA PRO A 18 9.94 0.57 -2.11
C PRO A 18 9.67 1.80 -1.26
N ASP A 19 9.54 2.96 -1.88
CA ASP A 19 9.23 4.19 -1.16
C ASP A 19 7.83 4.20 -0.58
N ALA A 20 6.98 3.25 -0.99
CA ALA A 20 5.63 3.14 -0.46
C ALA A 20 5.63 2.93 1.05
N VAL A 21 6.69 2.33 1.59
CA VAL A 21 6.81 2.13 3.04
C VAL A 21 6.68 3.45 3.78
N LEU A 22 7.39 4.47 3.31
CA LEU A 22 7.37 5.79 3.94
C LEU A 22 5.99 6.43 3.83
N LEU A 23 5.38 6.30 2.67
CA LEU A 23 4.05 6.85 2.45
C LEU A 23 3.03 6.19 3.37
N LEU A 24 3.04 4.87 3.44
CA LEU A 24 2.08 4.14 4.26
C LEU A 24 2.28 4.44 5.74
N ARG A 25 3.51 4.56 6.20
CA ARG A 25 3.79 4.91 7.58
C ARG A 25 3.28 6.30 7.93
N SER A 26 3.40 7.23 7.00
CA SER A 26 2.92 8.60 7.25
C SER A 26 1.42 8.65 7.41
N HIS A 27 0.71 7.62 6.97
CA HIS A 27 -0.73 7.52 7.13
C HIS A 27 -1.11 6.62 8.32
N GLY A 28 -0.17 6.30 9.18
CA GLY A 28 -0.44 5.53 10.38
C GLY A 28 -0.40 4.03 10.20
N MET A 29 0.07 3.55 9.07
CA MET A 29 0.14 2.12 8.79
C MET A 29 1.50 1.57 9.18
N ASN A 30 1.73 1.46 10.48
CA ASN A 30 3.04 1.07 11.00
C ASN A 30 3.28 -0.43 11.05
N CYS A 31 2.24 -1.24 10.87
CA CYS A 31 2.34 -2.69 10.98
C CYS A 31 2.44 -3.37 9.63
N LEU A 32 3.25 -2.81 8.74
CA LEU A 32 3.38 -3.36 7.38
C LEU A 32 3.96 -4.77 7.37
N GLY A 33 4.83 -5.07 8.31
CA GLY A 33 5.40 -6.41 8.40
C GLY A 33 4.34 -7.48 8.61
N CYS A 34 3.35 -7.20 9.44
CA CYS A 34 2.25 -8.13 9.68
C CYS A 34 1.36 -8.27 8.45
N ALA A 35 1.07 -7.16 7.78
CA ALA A 35 0.25 -7.18 6.57
C ALA A 35 0.94 -7.98 5.47
N MET A 36 2.25 -7.83 5.33
CA MET A 36 3.01 -8.59 4.34
C MET A 36 2.97 -10.08 4.64
N ALA A 37 3.13 -10.44 5.91
CA ALA A 37 3.15 -11.83 6.32
C ALA A 37 1.79 -12.51 6.12
N SER A 38 0.71 -11.76 6.30
CA SER A 38 -0.64 -12.31 6.15
C SER A 38 -1.13 -12.29 4.71
N GLY A 39 -0.41 -11.61 3.82
CA GLY A 39 -0.81 -11.52 2.41
C GLY A 39 -2.00 -10.61 2.19
N GLU A 40 -2.19 -9.64 3.05
CA GLU A 40 -3.30 -8.70 2.91
C GLU A 40 -3.16 -7.83 1.68
N SER A 41 -4.30 -7.48 1.08
CA SER A 41 -4.32 -6.52 0.00
C SER A 41 -4.23 -5.10 0.55
N LEU A 42 -3.89 -4.17 -0.34
CA LEU A 42 -3.79 -2.76 0.05
C LEU A 42 -5.11 -2.25 0.63
N GLY A 43 -6.23 -2.59 0.00
CA GLY A 43 -7.54 -2.17 0.48
C GLY A 43 -7.86 -2.72 1.86
N GLN A 44 -7.51 -3.98 2.11
CA GLN A 44 -7.75 -4.58 3.41
C GLN A 44 -6.91 -3.90 4.50
N ALA A 45 -5.64 -3.62 4.19
CA ALA A 45 -4.78 -2.95 5.15
C ALA A 45 -5.26 -1.53 5.44
N CYS A 46 -5.67 -0.81 4.41
CA CYS A 46 -6.20 0.55 4.59
C CYS A 46 -7.46 0.54 5.44
N ALA A 47 -8.35 -0.40 5.20
CA ALA A 47 -9.59 -0.50 5.97
C ALA A 47 -9.30 -0.80 7.44
N ALA A 48 -8.32 -1.66 7.70
CA ALA A 48 -7.95 -2.01 9.06
C ALA A 48 -7.40 -0.82 9.84
N HIS A 49 -6.76 0.12 9.14
CA HIS A 49 -6.16 1.29 9.77
C HIS A 49 -7.01 2.55 9.63
N GLY A 50 -8.20 2.44 9.06
CA GLY A 50 -9.08 3.59 8.87
C GLY A 50 -8.57 4.59 7.85
N VAL A 51 -7.80 4.13 6.88
CA VAL A 51 -7.21 4.97 5.84
C VAL A 51 -8.02 4.83 4.56
N ASP A 52 -8.15 5.93 3.81
CA ASP A 52 -8.84 5.91 2.52
C ASP A 52 -7.99 5.20 1.48
N ALA A 53 -8.43 4.01 1.05
CA ALA A 53 -7.68 3.21 0.10
C ALA A 53 -7.54 3.90 -1.26
N ASP A 54 -8.57 4.62 -1.70
CA ASP A 54 -8.51 5.30 -2.99
C ASP A 54 -7.44 6.39 -2.99
N GLU A 55 -7.30 7.10 -1.90
CA GLU A 55 -6.28 8.11 -1.76
C GLU A 55 -4.88 7.51 -1.78
N ILE A 56 -4.70 6.42 -1.04
CA ILE A 56 -3.42 5.72 -1.00
C ILE A 56 -3.06 5.16 -2.37
N VAL A 57 -4.02 4.54 -3.04
CA VAL A 57 -3.80 3.98 -4.38
C VAL A 57 -3.34 5.07 -5.34
N SER A 58 -4.00 6.23 -5.29
CA SER A 58 -3.63 7.34 -6.17
C SER A 58 -2.20 7.80 -5.93
N LYS A 59 -1.82 7.93 -4.67
CA LYS A 59 -0.47 8.37 -4.32
C LYS A 59 0.58 7.33 -4.70
N LEU A 60 0.27 6.06 -4.52
CA LEU A 60 1.20 4.99 -4.86
C LEU A 60 1.40 4.90 -6.37
N ASN A 61 0.34 5.08 -7.14
CA ASN A 61 0.48 5.08 -8.59
C ASN A 61 1.32 6.25 -9.08
N ALA A 62 1.28 7.38 -8.40
CA ALA A 62 2.12 8.51 -8.72
C ALA A 62 3.60 8.16 -8.49
N LEU A 63 3.91 7.39 -7.46
CA LEU A 63 5.28 6.93 -7.20
C LEU A 63 5.75 5.95 -8.26
N VAL A 64 4.88 5.02 -8.64
CA VAL A 64 5.22 3.99 -9.61
C VAL A 64 5.34 4.56 -11.03
N ALA A 65 4.57 5.59 -11.32
CA ALA A 65 4.58 6.20 -12.64
C ALA A 65 5.89 6.90 -12.99
N ASN A 66 6.68 7.21 -11.98
CA ASN A 66 7.99 7.80 -12.21
C ASN A 66 9.01 6.71 -12.45
#